data_3300a31ed374399e70960e5034597d52
#
_entry.id   3300a31ed374399e70960e5034597d52
#
_cell.length_a   1.000
_cell.length_b   1.000
_cell.length_c   1.000
_cell.angle_alpha   90.00
_cell.angle_beta   90.00
_cell.angle_gamma   90.00
#
_symmetry.space_group_name_H-M   'P 1'
#
loop_
_entity.id
_entity.type
_entity.pdbx_description
1 polymer ?
#
loop_
_entity_poly.entity_id
_entity_poly.type
_entity_poly.pdbx_seq_one_letter_code
_entity_poly.pdbx_strand_id
1 'polypeptide(L)'
;ITFNAVFALFYWLGDHPIANVPDGQYIDYLYFSIETLSTAGYGDMHPQTHYGHFIAAIELFTGIFSMSLMTGLIFARFSRPSARLLFADNPVISDHEGERTLMIRLANERHNIIANATARLWLFKNDLSKEGMAYRRFFELPLARSESPALALSWTLFHVIDKDSPLYGLNAEDLEAINAGLGLIVSGYDDVAAQTVHARKSYEHSDIRFGHRYAEILRATDDGRLKIDYSRFHETIEA
;
A
#
# COMPACT_ATOMS: atom_id res chain seq x y z
N ILE A 1 -8.66 24.60 -16.45
CA ILE A 1 -9.76 25.58 -16.65
C ILE A 1 -9.59 26.78 -15.72
N THR A 2 -9.37 26.65 -14.40
CA THR A 2 -9.26 27.78 -13.47
C THR A 2 -8.10 28.73 -13.84
N PHE A 3 -6.91 28.22 -14.13
CA PHE A 3 -5.77 29.04 -14.56
C PHE A 3 -6.08 29.81 -15.85
N ASN A 4 -6.64 29.10 -16.85
CA ASN A 4 -7.01 29.72 -18.10
C ASN A 4 -8.00 30.88 -17.93
N ALA A 5 -9.02 30.71 -17.06
CA ALA A 5 -9.97 31.78 -16.78
C ALA A 5 -9.30 33.01 -16.14
N VAL A 6 -8.32 32.78 -15.25
CA VAL A 6 -7.56 33.90 -14.62
C VAL A 6 -6.69 34.64 -15.65
N PHE A 7 -5.95 33.90 -16.49
CA PHE A 7 -5.12 34.53 -17.52
C PHE A 7 -5.95 35.23 -18.59
N ALA A 8 -7.08 34.61 -19.01
CA ALA A 8 -8.03 35.25 -19.91
C ALA A 8 -8.56 36.57 -19.35
N LEU A 9 -8.81 36.63 -18.04
CA LEU A 9 -9.24 37.88 -17.36
C LEU A 9 -8.14 38.94 -17.43
N PHE A 10 -6.86 38.56 -17.20
CA PHE A 10 -5.75 39.49 -17.33
C PHE A 10 -5.63 40.04 -18.75
N TYR A 11 -5.75 39.21 -19.78
CA TYR A 11 -5.76 39.68 -21.15
C TYR A 11 -6.93 40.59 -21.45
N TRP A 12 -8.15 40.22 -21.03
CA TRP A 12 -9.36 41.01 -21.27
C TRP A 12 -9.32 42.40 -20.61
N LEU A 13 -8.62 42.53 -19.47
CA LEU A 13 -8.43 43.81 -18.78
C LEU A 13 -7.37 44.70 -19.45
N GLY A 14 -6.58 44.18 -20.35
CA GLY A 14 -5.54 44.91 -21.08
C GLY A 14 -6.12 45.66 -22.28
N ASP A 15 -5.41 46.70 -22.71
CA ASP A 15 -5.76 47.46 -23.93
C ASP A 15 -5.23 46.73 -25.15
N HIS A 16 -6.10 45.98 -25.82
CA HIS A 16 -5.77 45.17 -27.01
C HIS A 16 -4.43 44.36 -26.92
N PRO A 17 -4.24 43.54 -25.89
CA PRO A 17 -2.94 42.89 -25.62
C PRO A 17 -2.57 41.81 -26.64
N ILE A 18 -3.60 41.21 -27.29
CA ILE A 18 -3.45 40.10 -28.22
C ILE A 18 -3.94 40.51 -29.60
N ALA A 19 -3.16 40.20 -30.60
CA ALA A 19 -3.49 40.41 -32.00
C ALA A 19 -4.41 39.32 -32.54
N ASN A 20 -5.17 39.66 -33.58
CA ASN A 20 -6.07 38.78 -34.30
C ASN A 20 -7.21 38.17 -33.43
N VAL A 21 -7.56 38.84 -32.34
CA VAL A 21 -8.74 38.48 -31.55
C VAL A 21 -9.99 38.96 -32.31
N PRO A 22 -10.95 38.07 -32.68
CA PRO A 22 -12.02 38.46 -33.61
C PRO A 22 -12.92 39.58 -33.06
N ASP A 23 -13.48 39.42 -31.89
CA ASP A 23 -14.48 40.36 -31.31
C ASP A 23 -13.98 41.00 -30.01
N GLY A 24 -12.81 40.63 -29.50
CA GLY A 24 -12.27 41.15 -28.22
C GLY A 24 -13.12 40.73 -27.02
N GLN A 25 -13.90 39.68 -27.16
CA GLN A 25 -14.71 39.14 -26.06
C GLN A 25 -13.85 38.31 -25.12
N TYR A 26 -14.30 38.15 -23.87
CA TYR A 26 -13.61 37.35 -22.87
C TYR A 26 -13.34 35.90 -23.35
N ILE A 27 -14.24 35.31 -24.12
CA ILE A 27 -14.14 33.97 -24.64
C ILE A 27 -12.95 33.81 -25.61
N ASP A 28 -12.64 34.80 -26.39
CA ASP A 28 -11.51 34.78 -27.34
C ASP A 28 -10.18 34.76 -26.58
N TYR A 29 -10.06 35.55 -25.51
CA TYR A 29 -8.90 35.53 -24.62
C TYR A 29 -8.81 34.21 -23.85
N LEU A 30 -9.96 33.57 -23.55
CA LEU A 30 -9.96 32.25 -22.94
C LEU A 30 -9.39 31.18 -23.89
N TYR A 31 -9.74 31.22 -25.16
CA TYR A 31 -9.15 30.32 -26.15
C TYR A 31 -7.65 30.56 -26.30
N PHE A 32 -7.22 31.82 -26.41
CA PHE A 32 -5.80 32.17 -26.45
C PHE A 32 -5.04 31.65 -25.21
N SER A 33 -5.61 31.81 -24.02
CA SER A 33 -5.03 31.28 -22.79
C SER A 33 -4.93 29.75 -22.82
N ILE A 34 -5.97 29.03 -23.30
CA ILE A 34 -5.91 27.59 -23.43
C ILE A 34 -4.76 27.16 -24.35
N GLU A 35 -4.60 27.81 -25.49
CA GLU A 35 -3.56 27.52 -26.45
C GLU A 35 -2.15 27.83 -25.89
N THR A 36 -2.03 28.93 -25.16
CA THR A 36 -0.77 29.36 -24.55
C THR A 36 -0.38 28.49 -23.37
N LEU A 37 -1.28 28.26 -22.42
CA LEU A 37 -1.01 27.44 -21.22
C LEU A 37 -0.70 25.99 -21.59
N SER A 38 -1.41 25.45 -22.61
CA SER A 38 -1.14 24.09 -23.13
C SER A 38 0.09 24.01 -24.01
N THR A 39 0.75 25.12 -24.30
CA THR A 39 1.90 25.24 -25.23
C THR A 39 1.57 24.81 -26.67
N ALA A 40 0.29 24.83 -27.08
CA ALA A 40 -0.12 24.47 -28.44
C ALA A 40 0.33 25.55 -29.45
N GLY A 41 0.05 26.82 -29.16
CA GLY A 41 0.52 27.99 -29.89
C GLY A 41 0.26 27.90 -31.39
N TYR A 42 -0.99 27.88 -31.85
CA TYR A 42 -1.32 27.79 -33.28
C TYR A 42 -0.78 28.96 -34.08
N GLY A 43 -0.56 30.13 -33.43
CA GLY A 43 0.09 31.28 -34.04
C GLY A 43 -0.82 32.25 -34.78
N ASP A 44 -2.11 32.00 -34.82
CA ASP A 44 -3.15 32.90 -35.33
C ASP A 44 -3.36 34.10 -34.39
N MET A 45 -3.53 33.82 -33.08
CA MET A 45 -3.51 34.83 -32.02
C MET A 45 -2.12 34.90 -31.39
N HIS A 46 -1.63 36.14 -31.13
CA HIS A 46 -0.34 36.33 -30.49
C HIS A 46 -0.29 37.65 -29.69
N PRO A 47 0.58 37.76 -28.68
CA PRO A 47 0.76 39.01 -27.96
C PRO A 47 1.28 40.10 -28.89
N GLN A 48 0.70 41.32 -28.78
CA GLN A 48 1.14 42.48 -29.57
C GLN A 48 1.62 43.66 -28.72
N THR A 49 1.33 43.65 -27.42
CA THR A 49 1.80 44.69 -26.50
C THR A 49 2.81 44.16 -25.51
N HIS A 50 3.63 45.04 -24.92
CA HIS A 50 4.55 44.62 -23.84
C HIS A 50 3.82 43.96 -22.67
N TYR A 51 2.61 44.47 -22.32
CA TYR A 51 1.76 43.87 -21.33
C TYR A 51 1.32 42.45 -21.73
N GLY A 52 0.84 42.27 -22.96
CA GLY A 52 0.44 40.96 -23.48
C GLY A 52 1.59 39.94 -23.46
N HIS A 53 2.79 40.36 -23.92
CA HIS A 53 4.00 39.53 -23.88
C HIS A 53 4.39 39.15 -22.46
N PHE A 54 4.29 40.07 -21.49
CA PHE A 54 4.62 39.80 -20.09
C PHE A 54 3.70 38.78 -19.48
N ILE A 55 2.38 38.95 -19.66
CA ILE A 55 1.36 37.96 -19.17
C ILE A 55 1.55 36.63 -19.85
N ALA A 56 1.77 36.57 -21.18
CA ALA A 56 1.98 35.34 -21.91
C ALA A 56 3.24 34.59 -21.45
N ALA A 57 4.30 35.31 -21.11
CA ALA A 57 5.50 34.69 -20.56
C ALA A 57 5.24 34.02 -19.20
N ILE A 58 4.54 34.69 -18.29
CA ILE A 58 4.16 34.13 -17.00
C ILE A 58 3.26 32.90 -17.20
N GLU A 59 2.30 32.99 -18.12
CA GLU A 59 1.40 31.89 -18.44
C GLU A 59 2.13 30.67 -18.98
N LEU A 60 3.04 30.83 -19.92
CA LEU A 60 3.88 29.77 -20.46
C LEU A 60 4.69 29.08 -19.36
N PHE A 61 5.38 29.85 -18.50
CA PHE A 61 6.10 29.28 -17.37
C PHE A 61 5.18 28.53 -16.42
N THR A 62 4.00 29.07 -16.16
CA THR A 62 3.00 28.42 -15.30
C THR A 62 2.52 27.11 -15.93
N GLY A 63 2.28 27.07 -17.23
CA GLY A 63 1.89 25.88 -17.98
C GLY A 63 2.94 24.78 -17.91
N ILE A 64 4.18 25.10 -18.28
CA ILE A 64 5.31 24.15 -18.26
C ILE A 64 5.57 23.63 -16.84
N PHE A 65 5.57 24.50 -15.84
CA PHE A 65 5.78 24.11 -14.44
C PHE A 65 4.66 23.21 -13.93
N SER A 66 3.40 23.57 -14.21
CA SER A 66 2.23 22.78 -13.79
C SER A 66 2.24 21.40 -14.44
N MET A 67 2.58 21.30 -15.72
CA MET A 67 2.67 20.03 -16.44
C MET A 67 3.79 19.15 -15.89
N SER A 68 4.96 19.74 -15.63
CA SER A 68 6.11 19.04 -15.04
C SER A 68 5.80 18.52 -13.63
N LEU A 69 5.16 19.36 -12.80
CA LEU A 69 4.74 18.99 -11.45
C LEU A 69 3.70 17.86 -11.47
N MET A 70 2.69 17.98 -12.34
CA MET A 70 1.65 16.95 -12.50
C MET A 70 2.26 15.61 -12.91
N THR A 71 3.15 15.62 -13.90
CA THR A 71 3.85 14.42 -14.36
C THR A 71 4.67 13.79 -13.24
N GLY A 72 5.41 14.60 -12.48
CA GLY A 72 6.18 14.14 -11.32
C GLY A 72 5.31 13.53 -10.22
N LEU A 73 4.17 14.15 -9.90
CA LEU A 73 3.23 13.64 -8.90
C LEU A 73 2.56 12.33 -9.36
N ILE A 74 2.16 12.26 -10.63
CA ILE A 74 1.61 11.04 -11.23
C ILE A 74 2.64 9.92 -11.15
N PHE A 75 3.87 10.17 -11.60
CA PHE A 75 4.93 9.19 -11.53
C PHE A 75 5.21 8.74 -10.09
N ALA A 76 5.33 9.67 -9.14
CA ALA A 76 5.56 9.36 -7.72
C ALA A 76 4.42 8.52 -7.12
N ARG A 77 3.18 8.71 -7.57
CA ARG A 77 2.04 7.92 -7.11
C ARG A 77 2.03 6.51 -7.70
N PHE A 78 2.29 6.38 -8.99
CA PHE A 78 2.32 5.08 -9.68
C PHE A 78 3.55 4.24 -9.30
N SER A 79 4.66 4.90 -8.95
CA SER A 79 5.92 4.23 -8.57
C SER A 79 5.91 3.67 -7.14
N ARG A 80 4.81 3.79 -6.37
CA ARG A 80 4.72 3.18 -5.04
C ARG A 80 4.30 1.72 -5.16
N PRO A 81 5.22 0.76 -4.93
CA PRO A 81 4.85 -0.63 -4.93
C PRO A 81 4.08 -0.95 -3.65
N SER A 82 3.04 -1.71 -3.79
CA SER A 82 2.38 -2.38 -2.68
C SER A 82 2.58 -3.88 -2.81
N ALA A 83 3.10 -4.52 -1.78
CA ALA A 83 3.07 -5.96 -1.71
C ALA A 83 1.61 -6.41 -1.65
N ARG A 84 1.18 -7.18 -2.65
CA ARG A 84 -0.11 -7.86 -2.59
C ARG A 84 0.10 -9.23 -1.96
N LEU A 85 0.20 -9.24 -0.63
CA LEU A 85 0.19 -10.46 0.17
C LEU A 85 -1.20 -10.62 0.78
N LEU A 86 -1.77 -11.79 0.57
CA LEU A 86 -2.98 -12.24 1.25
C LEU A 86 -2.57 -12.84 2.59
N PHE A 87 -3.24 -12.44 3.66
CA PHE A 87 -3.07 -13.01 4.99
C PHE A 87 -4.36 -13.73 5.39
N ALA A 88 -4.24 -14.89 6.01
CA ALA A 88 -5.40 -15.56 6.59
C ALA A 88 -6.10 -14.65 7.61
N ASP A 89 -7.43 -14.71 7.66
CA ASP A 89 -8.19 -13.83 8.56
C ASP A 89 -7.96 -14.21 10.02
N ASN A 90 -7.79 -15.50 10.31
CA ASN A 90 -7.63 -16.00 11.65
C ASN A 90 -6.28 -16.70 11.84
N PRO A 91 -5.41 -16.24 12.75
CA PRO A 91 -4.34 -17.05 13.29
C PRO A 91 -4.92 -18.26 14.03
N VAL A 92 -4.23 -19.40 13.98
CA VAL A 92 -4.70 -20.63 14.65
C VAL A 92 -3.66 -21.11 15.65
N ILE A 93 -4.13 -21.70 16.76
CA ILE A 93 -3.27 -22.33 17.77
C ILE A 93 -3.75 -23.76 17.94
N SER A 94 -2.88 -24.71 17.62
CA SER A 94 -3.09 -26.14 17.85
C SER A 94 -1.76 -26.86 18.00
N ASP A 95 -1.80 -28.16 18.25
CA ASP A 95 -0.59 -28.97 18.28
C ASP A 95 -0.10 -29.22 16.86
N HIS A 96 1.19 -29.00 16.64
CA HIS A 96 1.90 -29.26 15.41
C HIS A 96 3.23 -29.94 15.74
N GLU A 97 3.45 -31.12 15.17
CA GLU A 97 4.63 -31.96 15.48
C GLU A 97 4.82 -32.24 16.99
N GLY A 98 3.72 -32.28 17.75
CA GLY A 98 3.73 -32.55 19.19
C GLY A 98 3.96 -31.33 20.07
N GLU A 99 4.08 -30.15 19.49
CA GLU A 99 4.27 -28.88 20.22
C GLU A 99 3.11 -27.91 19.95
N ARG A 100 2.65 -27.25 20.99
CA ARG A 100 1.62 -26.20 20.85
C ARG A 100 2.19 -25.04 20.02
N THR A 101 1.55 -24.72 18.91
CA THR A 101 2.08 -23.82 17.91
C THR A 101 1.05 -22.80 17.45
N LEU A 102 1.44 -21.53 17.39
CA LEU A 102 0.71 -20.47 16.71
C LEU A 102 1.10 -20.48 15.24
N MET A 103 0.11 -20.53 14.37
CA MET A 103 0.30 -20.56 12.92
C MET A 103 -0.40 -19.40 12.26
N ILE A 104 0.27 -18.76 11.28
CA ILE A 104 -0.31 -17.72 10.43
C ILE A 104 0.01 -18.03 8.99
N ARG A 105 -1.02 -18.16 8.15
CA ARG A 105 -0.88 -18.40 6.72
C ARG A 105 -0.87 -17.09 5.95
N LEU A 106 0.04 -17.00 4.98
CA LEU A 106 0.05 -15.94 3.98
C LEU A 106 0.29 -16.50 2.57
N ALA A 107 -0.06 -15.74 1.55
CA ALA A 107 0.18 -16.09 0.16
C ALA A 107 0.52 -14.86 -0.68
N ASN A 108 1.27 -15.07 -1.75
CA ASN A 108 1.47 -14.05 -2.77
C ASN A 108 0.29 -14.08 -3.74
N GLU A 109 -0.46 -12.97 -3.84
CA GLU A 109 -1.59 -12.85 -4.78
C GLU A 109 -1.16 -12.56 -6.22
N ARG A 110 0.12 -12.23 -6.42
CA ARG A 110 0.66 -11.96 -7.75
C ARG A 110 1.36 -13.19 -8.30
N HIS A 111 1.52 -13.23 -9.62
CA HIS A 111 2.30 -14.27 -10.32
C HIS A 111 3.79 -13.92 -10.41
N ASN A 112 4.31 -13.12 -9.47
CA ASN A 112 5.72 -12.78 -9.34
C ASN A 112 6.35 -13.49 -8.14
N ILE A 113 7.66 -13.34 -8.00
CA ILE A 113 8.42 -13.86 -6.87
C ILE A 113 8.80 -12.69 -5.95
N ILE A 114 8.57 -12.86 -4.66
CA ILE A 114 9.14 -11.98 -3.64
C ILE A 114 10.39 -12.71 -3.12
N ALA A 115 11.55 -12.24 -3.58
CA ALA A 115 12.84 -12.82 -3.20
C ALA A 115 13.26 -12.37 -1.81
N ASN A 116 13.96 -13.25 -1.09
CA ASN A 116 14.47 -13.00 0.26
C ASN A 116 13.40 -12.44 1.20
N ALA A 117 12.21 -13.06 1.16
CA ALA A 117 11.10 -12.65 2.03
C ALA A 117 11.44 -12.95 3.49
N THR A 118 11.28 -11.96 4.34
CA THR A 118 11.45 -12.05 5.80
C THR A 118 10.15 -11.76 6.49
N ALA A 119 9.82 -12.51 7.54
CA ALA A 119 8.65 -12.32 8.37
C ALA A 119 9.05 -12.07 9.82
N ARG A 120 8.40 -11.10 10.46
CA ARG A 120 8.56 -10.83 11.89
C ARG A 120 7.18 -10.74 12.53
N LEU A 121 7.03 -11.43 13.65
CA LEU A 121 5.77 -11.53 14.38
C LEU A 121 5.97 -10.96 15.80
N TRP A 122 5.00 -10.17 16.26
CA TRP A 122 4.98 -9.61 17.61
C TRP A 122 3.65 -9.89 18.28
N LEU A 123 3.72 -10.15 19.57
CA LEU A 123 2.61 -10.03 20.50
C LEU A 123 2.66 -8.64 21.13
N PHE A 124 1.53 -7.95 21.17
CA PHE A 124 1.39 -6.75 21.97
C PHE A 124 0.24 -6.92 22.98
N LYS A 125 0.45 -6.46 24.17
CA LYS A 125 -0.52 -6.52 25.27
C LYS A 125 -0.45 -5.29 26.15
N ASN A 126 -1.53 -5.01 26.87
CA ASN A 126 -1.53 -4.00 27.90
C ASN A 126 -0.75 -4.51 29.10
N ASP A 127 0.12 -3.66 29.65
CA ASP A 127 0.95 -3.97 30.81
C ASP A 127 1.05 -2.71 31.72
N LEU A 128 1.47 -2.91 32.95
CA LEU A 128 1.72 -1.83 33.88
C LEU A 128 3.22 -1.71 34.14
N SER A 129 3.73 -0.48 34.11
CA SER A 129 5.10 -0.21 34.52
C SER A 129 5.28 -0.41 36.05
N LYS A 130 6.52 -0.45 36.51
CA LYS A 130 6.82 -0.52 37.95
C LYS A 130 6.24 0.66 38.74
N GLU A 131 6.04 1.79 38.06
CA GLU A 131 5.44 3.02 38.60
C GLU A 131 3.90 3.03 38.51
N GLY A 132 3.27 1.96 38.01
CA GLY A 132 1.82 1.82 37.89
C GLY A 132 1.22 2.50 36.66
N MET A 133 2.04 2.93 35.70
CA MET A 133 1.54 3.52 34.45
C MET A 133 1.18 2.43 33.44
N ALA A 134 -0.02 2.53 32.85
CA ALA A 134 -0.44 1.63 31.78
C ALA A 134 0.32 1.94 30.48
N TYR A 135 0.85 0.93 29.84
CA TYR A 135 1.50 1.03 28.53
C TYR A 135 1.28 -0.24 27.71
N ARG A 136 1.47 -0.13 26.39
CA ARG A 136 1.39 -1.28 25.48
C ARG A 136 2.77 -1.87 25.27
N ARG A 137 2.96 -3.11 25.72
CA ARG A 137 4.23 -3.81 25.63
C ARG A 137 4.25 -4.71 24.40
N PHE A 138 5.41 -4.75 23.75
CA PHE A 138 5.65 -5.57 22.56
C PHE A 138 6.65 -6.67 22.88
N PHE A 139 6.33 -7.88 22.44
CA PHE A 139 7.20 -9.05 22.55
C PHE A 139 7.38 -9.62 21.15
N GLU A 140 8.61 -9.82 20.72
CA GLU A 140 8.86 -10.53 19.48
C GLU A 140 8.57 -12.02 19.70
N LEU A 141 7.84 -12.63 18.75
CA LEU A 141 7.54 -14.05 18.72
C LEU A 141 8.49 -14.72 17.71
N PRO A 142 9.50 -15.47 18.16
CA PRO A 142 10.42 -16.14 17.25
C PRO A 142 9.67 -17.09 16.33
N LEU A 143 9.97 -17.06 15.04
CA LEU A 143 9.40 -17.97 14.05
C LEU A 143 10.36 -19.13 13.80
N ALA A 144 9.86 -20.35 13.69
CA ALA A 144 10.64 -21.53 13.35
C ALA A 144 11.38 -21.34 12.00
N ARG A 145 10.75 -20.61 11.09
CA ARG A 145 11.37 -20.14 9.85
C ARG A 145 10.87 -18.71 9.59
N SER A 146 11.77 -17.75 9.76
CA SER A 146 11.48 -16.32 9.56
C SER A 146 11.83 -15.81 8.16
N GLU A 147 12.46 -16.66 7.31
CA GLU A 147 12.93 -16.31 5.98
C GLU A 147 12.44 -17.29 4.93
N SER A 148 12.18 -16.79 3.74
CA SER A 148 11.90 -17.59 2.55
C SER A 148 12.70 -17.04 1.37
N PRO A 149 13.56 -17.83 0.72
CA PRO A 149 14.37 -17.35 -0.41
C PRO A 149 13.50 -16.90 -1.59
N ALA A 150 12.32 -17.51 -1.77
CA ALA A 150 11.41 -17.22 -2.87
C ALA A 150 9.95 -17.45 -2.43
N LEU A 151 9.23 -16.39 -2.15
CA LEU A 151 7.80 -16.45 -1.85
C LEU A 151 7.00 -16.29 -3.15
N ALA A 152 6.68 -17.42 -3.76
CA ALA A 152 5.91 -17.48 -5.00
C ALA A 152 4.43 -17.84 -4.79
N LEU A 153 4.13 -18.70 -3.82
CA LEU A 153 2.79 -19.23 -3.60
C LEU A 153 2.30 -18.90 -2.18
N SER A 154 2.37 -19.87 -1.28
CA SER A 154 1.91 -19.72 0.11
C SER A 154 3.04 -20.00 1.09
N TRP A 155 2.94 -19.39 2.25
CA TRP A 155 3.85 -19.59 3.35
C TRP A 155 3.07 -19.61 4.67
N THR A 156 3.22 -20.67 5.45
CA THR A 156 2.70 -20.72 6.81
C THR A 156 3.85 -20.45 7.77
N LEU A 157 3.65 -19.47 8.63
CA LEU A 157 4.57 -19.08 9.70
C LEU A 157 4.20 -19.88 10.95
N PHE A 158 5.22 -20.38 11.66
CA PHE A 158 5.06 -21.17 12.88
C PHE A 158 5.83 -20.50 14.01
N HIS A 159 5.14 -20.27 15.13
CA HIS A 159 5.76 -19.89 16.39
C HIS A 159 5.43 -20.97 17.43
N VAL A 160 6.44 -21.68 17.89
CA VAL A 160 6.30 -22.69 18.95
C VAL A 160 6.03 -21.99 20.29
N ILE A 161 4.97 -22.42 20.97
CA ILE A 161 4.58 -21.86 22.28
C ILE A 161 5.22 -22.72 23.37
N ASP A 162 6.52 -22.54 23.55
CA ASP A 162 7.31 -23.16 24.60
C ASP A 162 7.31 -22.31 25.90
N LYS A 163 8.10 -22.72 26.89
CA LYS A 163 8.17 -22.05 28.20
C LYS A 163 8.70 -20.61 28.14
N ASP A 164 9.47 -20.26 27.10
CA ASP A 164 10.03 -18.94 26.89
C ASP A 164 9.08 -18.03 26.09
N SER A 165 8.06 -18.60 25.49
CA SER A 165 7.04 -17.87 24.73
C SER A 165 6.16 -17.03 25.64
N PRO A 166 5.91 -15.76 25.33
CA PRO A 166 4.97 -14.91 26.07
C PRO A 166 3.51 -15.37 25.94
N LEU A 167 3.21 -16.36 25.09
CA LEU A 167 1.90 -17.02 24.94
C LEU A 167 1.79 -18.31 25.77
N TYR A 168 2.88 -18.70 26.48
CA TYR A 168 2.88 -19.95 27.23
C TYR A 168 1.81 -19.97 28.32
N GLY A 169 1.00 -21.03 28.34
CA GLY A 169 -0.09 -21.23 29.31
C GLY A 169 -1.29 -20.32 29.15
N LEU A 170 -1.29 -19.40 28.20
CA LEU A 170 -2.45 -18.52 27.97
C LEU A 170 -3.53 -19.21 27.14
N ASN A 171 -4.78 -18.92 27.49
CA ASN A 171 -5.98 -19.30 26.75
C ASN A 171 -6.67 -18.07 26.13
N ALA A 172 -7.83 -18.24 25.52
CA ALA A 172 -8.55 -17.16 24.86
C ALA A 172 -9.01 -16.05 25.85
N GLU A 173 -9.46 -16.44 27.04
CA GLU A 173 -9.92 -15.51 28.08
C GLU A 173 -8.75 -14.69 28.64
N ASP A 174 -7.58 -15.33 28.80
CA ASP A 174 -6.37 -14.62 29.25
C ASP A 174 -5.91 -13.58 28.22
N LEU A 175 -5.98 -13.91 26.90
CA LEU A 175 -5.62 -12.98 25.82
C LEU A 175 -6.59 -11.79 25.76
N GLU A 176 -7.87 -12.01 26.00
CA GLU A 176 -8.88 -10.96 26.10
C GLU A 176 -8.60 -10.05 27.31
N ALA A 177 -8.36 -10.62 28.49
CA ALA A 177 -8.11 -9.88 29.73
C ALA A 177 -6.92 -8.91 29.63
N ILE A 178 -5.86 -9.28 28.89
CA ILE A 178 -4.68 -8.45 28.66
C ILE A 178 -4.77 -7.58 27.39
N ASN A 179 -5.91 -7.61 26.71
CA ASN A 179 -6.14 -6.97 25.41
C ASN A 179 -5.00 -7.27 24.41
N ALA A 180 -4.72 -8.56 24.26
CA ALA A 180 -3.64 -9.03 23.40
C ALA A 180 -3.96 -8.82 21.91
N GLY A 181 -2.91 -8.67 21.12
CA GLY A 181 -3.03 -8.68 19.67
C GLY A 181 -1.71 -9.10 19.04
N LEU A 182 -1.76 -9.48 17.77
CA LEU A 182 -0.61 -9.88 17.00
C LEU A 182 -0.32 -8.85 15.91
N GLY A 183 0.95 -8.58 15.67
CA GLY A 183 1.42 -7.76 14.56
C GLY A 183 2.38 -8.56 13.69
N LEU A 184 2.08 -8.69 12.41
CA LEU A 184 2.91 -9.39 11.43
C LEU A 184 3.40 -8.39 10.38
N ILE A 185 4.70 -8.39 10.12
CA ILE A 185 5.32 -7.67 9.01
C ILE A 185 6.05 -8.68 8.15
N VAL A 186 5.81 -8.59 6.85
CA VAL A 186 6.54 -9.36 5.83
C VAL A 186 7.18 -8.37 4.87
N SER A 187 8.45 -8.56 4.59
CA SER A 187 9.21 -7.75 3.64
C SER A 187 10.02 -8.63 2.72
N GLY A 188 10.30 -8.15 1.52
CA GLY A 188 11.12 -8.86 0.55
C GLY A 188 11.28 -8.05 -0.73
N TYR A 189 12.10 -8.54 -1.64
CA TYR A 189 12.36 -7.88 -2.91
C TYR A 189 11.41 -8.40 -3.99
N ASP A 190 10.57 -7.51 -4.52
CA ASP A 190 9.69 -7.81 -5.66
C ASP A 190 10.49 -7.73 -6.95
N ASP A 191 10.64 -8.84 -7.66
CA ASP A 191 11.44 -8.96 -8.88
C ASP A 191 10.86 -8.17 -10.07
N VAL A 192 9.55 -8.00 -10.13
CA VAL A 192 8.85 -7.25 -11.18
C VAL A 192 8.90 -5.75 -10.91
N ALA A 193 8.65 -5.33 -9.67
CA ALA A 193 8.71 -3.92 -9.28
C ALA A 193 10.15 -3.43 -9.08
N ALA A 194 11.15 -4.33 -9.05
CA ALA A 194 12.56 -4.06 -8.81
C ALA A 194 12.84 -3.24 -7.54
N GLN A 195 12.09 -3.53 -6.45
CA GLN A 195 12.25 -2.83 -5.18
C GLN A 195 11.74 -3.65 -3.99
N THR A 196 12.19 -3.26 -2.80
CA THR A 196 11.71 -3.86 -1.56
C THR A 196 10.26 -3.47 -1.29
N VAL A 197 9.44 -4.46 -1.01
CA VAL A 197 8.03 -4.31 -0.65
C VAL A 197 7.81 -4.74 0.79
N HIS A 198 6.80 -4.12 1.42
CA HIS A 198 6.41 -4.43 2.79
C HIS A 198 4.90 -4.66 2.85
N ALA A 199 4.49 -5.70 3.56
CA ALA A 199 3.11 -5.94 3.92
C ALA A 199 3.00 -6.11 5.43
N ARG A 200 1.88 -5.67 6.00
CA ARG A 200 1.59 -5.81 7.42
C ARG A 200 0.16 -6.25 7.65
N LYS A 201 -0.05 -7.05 8.68
CA LYS A 201 -1.37 -7.44 9.16
C LYS A 201 -1.35 -7.36 10.69
N SER A 202 -2.44 -6.89 11.26
CA SER A 202 -2.70 -6.93 12.70
C SER A 202 -3.89 -7.82 12.96
N TYR A 203 -3.86 -8.54 14.08
CA TYR A 203 -4.93 -9.38 14.55
C TYR A 203 -5.26 -9.02 15.99
N GLU A 204 -6.51 -9.04 16.35
CA GLU A 204 -6.98 -8.93 17.71
C GLU A 204 -7.04 -10.30 18.38
N HIS A 205 -7.15 -10.37 19.72
CA HIS A 205 -7.28 -11.63 20.45
C HIS A 205 -8.48 -12.45 19.94
N SER A 206 -9.57 -11.80 19.55
CA SER A 206 -10.79 -12.42 19.01
C SER A 206 -10.62 -13.11 17.66
N ASP A 207 -9.58 -12.74 16.91
CA ASP A 207 -9.28 -13.36 15.62
C ASP A 207 -8.58 -14.72 15.79
N ILE A 208 -7.97 -14.98 16.96
CA ILE A 208 -7.16 -16.19 17.20
C ILE A 208 -8.08 -17.38 17.47
N ARG A 209 -7.94 -18.43 16.69
CA ARG A 209 -8.71 -19.67 16.81
C ARG A 209 -7.91 -20.75 17.54
N PHE A 210 -8.33 -21.09 18.75
CA PHE A 210 -7.72 -22.17 19.53
C PHE A 210 -8.32 -23.54 19.13
N GLY A 211 -7.48 -24.58 19.10
CA GLY A 211 -7.88 -25.93 18.71
C GLY A 211 -8.25 -26.07 17.23
N HIS A 212 -7.77 -25.13 16.39
CA HIS A 212 -8.02 -25.16 14.97
C HIS A 212 -6.71 -25.25 14.17
N ARG A 213 -6.82 -25.79 12.97
CA ARG A 213 -5.74 -25.81 11.95
C ARG A 213 -6.28 -25.28 10.63
N TYR A 214 -5.39 -24.87 9.75
CA TYR A 214 -5.82 -24.43 8.43
C TYR A 214 -6.25 -25.60 7.56
N ALA A 215 -7.33 -25.40 6.79
CA ALA A 215 -7.70 -26.32 5.73
C ALA A 215 -6.60 -26.43 4.67
N GLU A 216 -6.48 -27.59 4.05
CA GLU A 216 -5.52 -27.80 2.97
C GLU A 216 -5.96 -27.05 1.72
N ILE A 217 -5.05 -26.23 1.18
CA ILE A 217 -5.29 -25.39 -0.01
C ILE A 217 -4.51 -25.88 -1.24
N LEU A 218 -3.50 -26.74 -1.04
CA LEU A 218 -2.73 -27.30 -2.14
C LEU A 218 -3.45 -28.52 -2.69
N ARG A 219 -3.80 -28.48 -3.97
CA ARG A 219 -4.38 -29.62 -4.67
C ARG A 219 -3.48 -30.01 -5.84
N ALA A 220 -3.20 -31.27 -5.97
CA ALA A 220 -2.59 -31.81 -7.18
C ALA A 220 -3.66 -31.85 -8.29
N THR A 221 -3.33 -31.32 -9.45
CA THR A 221 -4.13 -31.45 -10.65
C THR A 221 -3.77 -32.73 -11.40
N ASP A 222 -4.65 -33.23 -12.28
CA ASP A 222 -4.46 -34.47 -13.02
C ASP A 222 -3.18 -34.49 -13.88
N ASP A 223 -2.64 -33.32 -14.20
CA ASP A 223 -1.38 -33.11 -14.92
C ASP A 223 -0.14 -33.04 -13.98
N GLY A 224 -0.32 -33.33 -12.68
CA GLY A 224 0.75 -33.35 -11.69
C GLY A 224 1.20 -31.96 -11.21
N ARG A 225 0.52 -30.89 -11.59
CA ARG A 225 0.80 -29.54 -11.10
C ARG A 225 0.12 -29.30 -9.76
N LEU A 226 0.74 -28.49 -8.92
CA LEU A 226 0.13 -28.00 -7.68
C LEU A 226 -0.66 -26.72 -7.95
N LYS A 227 -1.93 -26.72 -7.56
CA LYS A 227 -2.82 -25.55 -7.64
C LYS A 227 -3.21 -25.14 -6.22
N ILE A 228 -3.21 -23.84 -5.96
CA ILE A 228 -3.76 -23.26 -4.73
C ILE A 228 -5.25 -23.01 -4.92
N ASP A 229 -6.05 -23.56 -4.02
CA ASP A 229 -7.46 -23.25 -3.90
C ASP A 229 -7.66 -22.07 -2.95
N TYR A 230 -7.68 -20.87 -3.50
CA TYR A 230 -7.84 -19.63 -2.72
C TYR A 230 -9.22 -19.51 -2.06
N SER A 231 -10.25 -20.26 -2.50
CA SER A 231 -11.57 -20.24 -1.86
C SER A 231 -11.53 -20.78 -0.43
N ARG A 232 -10.55 -21.65 -0.14
CA ARG A 232 -10.34 -22.25 1.19
C ARG A 232 -9.20 -21.58 1.97
N PHE A 233 -8.65 -20.50 1.48
CA PHE A 233 -7.44 -19.89 2.06
C PHE A 233 -7.66 -19.44 3.52
N HIS A 234 -8.82 -18.90 3.83
CA HIS A 234 -9.19 -18.41 5.16
C HIS A 234 -9.86 -19.49 6.04
N GLU A 235 -10.15 -20.67 5.45
CA GLU A 235 -10.88 -21.73 6.13
C GLU A 235 -10.01 -22.36 7.23
N THR A 236 -10.59 -22.48 8.42
CA THR A 236 -10.02 -23.20 9.56
C THR A 236 -10.93 -24.36 9.93
N ILE A 237 -10.35 -25.48 10.34
CA ILE A 237 -11.04 -26.69 10.77
C ILE A 237 -10.54 -27.08 12.16
N GLU A 238 -11.36 -27.76 12.93
CA GLU A 238 -10.94 -28.32 14.22
C GLU A 238 -9.74 -29.27 14.06
N ALA A 239 -8.78 -29.17 14.98
CA ALA A 239 -7.52 -29.89 14.92
C ALA A 239 -7.59 -31.28 15.57
#